data_5130b23601adb2ac6ecc4c40f9b6b852
#
_entry.id   5130b23601adb2ac6ecc4c40f9b6b852
#
_cell.length_a   1.000
_cell.length_b   1.000
_cell.length_c   1.000
_cell.angle_alpha   90.00
_cell.angle_beta   90.00
_cell.angle_gamma   90.00
#
_symmetry.space_group_name_H-M   'P 1'
#
loop_
_entity.id
_entity.type
_entity.pdbx_description
1 polymer ?
#
loop_
_entity_poly.entity_id
_entity_poly.type
_entity_poly.pdbx_seq_one_letter_code
_entity_poly.pdbx_strand_id
1 'polypeptide(L)'
;MVSSMEAVGKLKRIVAQAPSLLMAISPEKASNQPAPGKWSKKQELGHLVDSACNNHQRVVRAQVEEQPSLSDYDGDRWVALHNYQAMEWREIIERWRVMNQQLIQAINSIAPRTLERKLTVGGNPMTLGVLLNDYVDHLLHHLRHIGIDFAPRL
;
A
#
# COMPACT_ATOMS: atom_id res chain seq x y z
N MET A 1 -9.98 6.77 16.82
CA MET A 1 -10.07 6.12 15.50
C MET A 1 -10.10 7.20 14.43
N VAL A 2 -9.17 7.17 13.50
CA VAL A 2 -9.19 8.05 12.32
C VAL A 2 -10.44 7.71 11.51
N SER A 3 -11.18 8.72 11.07
CA SER A 3 -12.34 8.52 10.21
C SER A 3 -11.87 7.88 8.89
N SER A 4 -12.60 6.90 8.36
CA SER A 4 -12.23 6.22 7.10
C SER A 4 -12.15 7.20 5.92
N MET A 5 -12.88 8.30 5.95
CA MET A 5 -12.75 9.39 4.96
C MET A 5 -11.43 10.16 5.14
N GLU A 6 -10.94 10.27 6.36
CA GLU A 6 -9.61 10.83 6.64
C GLU A 6 -8.48 9.95 6.10
N ALA A 7 -8.62 8.62 6.20
CA ALA A 7 -7.66 7.69 5.60
C ALA A 7 -7.56 7.86 4.07
N VAL A 8 -8.70 8.05 3.39
CA VAL A 8 -8.71 8.37 1.94
C VAL A 8 -7.96 9.67 1.64
N GLY A 9 -8.17 10.71 2.45
CA GLY A 9 -7.44 11.97 2.33
C GLY A 9 -5.94 11.82 2.55
N LYS A 10 -5.53 11.04 3.58
CA LYS A 10 -4.13 10.72 3.85
C LYS A 10 -3.49 9.96 2.69
N LEU A 11 -4.14 8.93 2.17
CA LEU A 11 -3.65 8.17 1.03
C LEU A 11 -3.36 9.08 -0.18
N LYS A 12 -4.29 9.96 -0.53
CA LYS A 12 -4.11 10.90 -1.64
C LYS A 12 -2.88 11.80 -1.44
N ARG A 13 -2.67 12.32 -0.23
CA ARG A 13 -1.49 13.17 0.08
C ARG A 13 -0.19 12.38 0.01
N ILE A 14 -0.16 11.17 0.56
CA ILE A 14 1.03 10.30 0.52
C ILE A 14 1.41 9.99 -0.93
N VAL A 15 0.46 9.55 -1.74
CA VAL A 15 0.71 9.18 -3.15
C VAL A 15 1.15 10.38 -4.00
N ALA A 16 0.69 11.58 -3.67
CA ALA A 16 1.14 12.80 -4.35
C ALA A 16 2.58 13.21 -3.97
N GLN A 17 3.02 12.95 -2.74
CA GLN A 17 4.29 13.46 -2.21
C GLN A 17 5.41 12.41 -2.19
N ALA A 18 5.10 11.14 -1.94
CA ALA A 18 6.10 10.09 -1.79
C ALA A 18 7.00 9.89 -3.00
N PRO A 19 6.52 9.96 -4.26
CA PRO A 19 7.39 9.73 -5.42
C PRO A 19 8.63 10.62 -5.46
N SER A 20 8.49 11.92 -5.18
CA SER A 20 9.63 12.85 -5.17
C SER A 20 10.60 12.55 -4.03
N LEU A 21 10.10 12.14 -2.86
CA LEU A 21 10.94 11.76 -1.71
C LEU A 21 11.68 10.44 -1.97
N LEU A 22 11.01 9.47 -2.58
CA LEU A 22 11.62 8.20 -2.98
C LEU A 22 12.69 8.42 -4.05
N MET A 23 12.43 9.26 -5.04
CA MET A 23 13.39 9.60 -6.11
C MET A 23 14.65 10.30 -5.57
N ALA A 24 14.59 10.96 -4.43
CA ALA A 24 15.75 11.57 -3.77
C ALA A 24 16.70 10.52 -3.13
N ILE A 25 16.26 9.28 -2.96
CA ILE A 25 17.10 8.17 -2.50
C ILE A 25 17.88 7.62 -3.68
N SER A 26 19.22 7.53 -3.57
CA SER A 26 20.02 6.97 -4.66
C SER A 26 19.73 5.46 -4.86
N PRO A 27 19.85 4.95 -6.09
CA PRO A 27 19.67 3.52 -6.37
C PRO A 27 20.58 2.61 -5.55
N GLU A 28 21.80 3.06 -5.27
CA GLU A 28 22.75 2.35 -4.40
C GLU A 28 22.19 2.21 -2.97
N LYS A 29 21.75 3.30 -2.37
CA LYS A 29 21.13 3.27 -1.04
C LYS A 29 19.85 2.45 -1.01
N ALA A 30 19.06 2.47 -2.09
CA ALA A 30 17.85 1.69 -2.21
C ALA A 30 18.10 0.18 -2.29
N SER A 31 19.24 -0.23 -2.84
CA SER A 31 19.64 -1.64 -2.99
C SER A 31 20.30 -2.22 -1.73
N ASN A 32 20.77 -1.38 -0.82
CA ASN A 32 21.48 -1.83 0.38
C ASN A 32 20.54 -2.52 1.38
N GLN A 33 20.89 -3.72 1.81
CA GLN A 33 20.19 -4.42 2.89
C GLN A 33 20.80 -4.00 4.24
N PRO A 34 19.98 -3.53 5.19
CA PRO A 34 20.50 -3.01 6.48
C PRO A 34 21.13 -4.09 7.35
N ALA A 35 20.73 -5.35 7.18
CA ALA A 35 21.30 -6.52 7.85
C ALA A 35 20.98 -7.80 7.06
N PRO A 36 21.68 -8.92 7.28
CA PRO A 36 21.33 -10.20 6.68
C PRO A 36 19.87 -10.59 6.95
N GLY A 37 19.14 -10.97 5.90
CA GLY A 37 17.73 -11.37 5.98
C GLY A 37 16.73 -10.21 6.17
N LYS A 38 17.19 -8.96 6.18
CA LYS A 38 16.32 -7.78 6.20
C LYS A 38 16.12 -7.25 4.78
N TRP A 39 14.94 -6.74 4.50
CA TRP A 39 14.62 -6.15 3.21
C TRP A 39 15.43 -4.87 2.95
N SER A 40 15.88 -4.71 1.72
CA SER A 40 16.33 -3.43 1.18
C SER A 40 15.15 -2.49 0.96
N LYS A 41 15.41 -1.20 0.73
CA LYS A 41 14.34 -0.25 0.38
C LYS A 41 13.61 -0.64 -0.91
N LYS A 42 14.30 -1.29 -1.86
CA LYS A 42 13.67 -1.86 -3.06
C LYS A 42 12.63 -2.93 -2.71
N GLN A 43 12.96 -3.82 -1.79
CA GLN A 43 12.06 -4.88 -1.35
C GLN A 43 10.91 -4.33 -0.51
N GLU A 44 11.18 -3.37 0.38
CA GLU A 44 10.15 -2.66 1.15
C GLU A 44 9.12 -1.98 0.21
N LEU A 45 9.60 -1.23 -0.79
CA LEU A 45 8.71 -0.57 -1.74
C LEU A 45 8.02 -1.56 -2.66
N GLY A 46 8.69 -2.64 -3.06
CA GLY A 46 8.10 -3.74 -3.81
C GLY A 46 6.97 -4.42 -3.04
N HIS A 47 7.16 -4.67 -1.74
CA HIS A 47 6.10 -5.16 -0.87
C HIS A 47 4.89 -4.20 -0.87
N LEU A 48 5.12 -2.89 -0.91
CA LEU A 48 4.04 -1.91 -1.01
C LEU A 48 3.35 -1.90 -2.40
N VAL A 49 4.05 -2.28 -3.47
CA VAL A 49 3.41 -2.55 -4.79
C VAL A 49 2.47 -3.75 -4.67
N ASP A 50 2.93 -4.84 -4.08
CA ASP A 50 2.12 -6.05 -3.87
C ASP A 50 0.90 -5.77 -2.98
N SER A 51 1.11 -4.99 -1.93
CA SER A 51 0.03 -4.54 -1.04
C SER A 51 -1.02 -3.71 -1.78
N ALA A 52 -0.60 -2.77 -2.63
CA ALA A 52 -1.51 -1.96 -3.43
C ALA A 52 -2.32 -2.83 -4.41
N CYS A 53 -1.70 -3.81 -5.05
CA CYS A 53 -2.37 -4.76 -5.95
C CYS A 53 -3.45 -5.56 -5.22
N ASN A 54 -3.12 -6.16 -4.09
CA ASN A 54 -4.07 -6.96 -3.31
C ASN A 54 -5.20 -6.10 -2.73
N ASN A 55 -4.89 -4.93 -2.20
CA ASN A 55 -5.91 -4.04 -1.63
C ASN A 55 -6.78 -3.38 -2.70
N HIS A 56 -6.26 -3.13 -3.91
CA HIS A 56 -7.09 -2.71 -5.04
C HIS A 56 -8.19 -3.75 -5.33
N GLN A 57 -7.84 -5.03 -5.43
CA GLN A 57 -8.81 -6.11 -5.60
C GLN A 57 -9.84 -6.15 -4.47
N ARG A 58 -9.39 -6.04 -3.22
CA ARG A 58 -10.26 -6.06 -2.04
C ARG A 58 -11.24 -4.89 -2.06
N VAL A 59 -10.76 -3.69 -2.35
CA VAL A 59 -11.56 -2.45 -2.41
C VAL A 59 -12.60 -2.50 -3.51
N VAL A 60 -12.23 -2.95 -4.71
CA VAL A 60 -13.17 -3.05 -5.84
C VAL A 60 -14.23 -4.11 -5.54
N ARG A 61 -13.84 -5.30 -5.10
CA ARG A 61 -14.76 -6.39 -4.80
C ARG A 61 -15.72 -6.08 -3.66
N ALA A 62 -15.24 -5.39 -2.62
CA ALA A 62 -16.12 -4.94 -1.53
C ALA A 62 -17.19 -3.94 -1.99
N GLN A 63 -16.98 -3.24 -3.11
CA GLN A 63 -17.95 -2.29 -3.66
C GLN A 63 -18.98 -2.97 -4.60
N VAL A 64 -18.61 -4.05 -5.29
CA VAL A 64 -19.44 -4.67 -6.32
C VAL A 64 -20.03 -6.02 -5.92
N GLU A 65 -19.44 -6.71 -4.96
CA GLU A 65 -19.91 -8.01 -4.47
C GLU A 65 -20.58 -7.86 -3.10
N GLU A 66 -21.45 -8.80 -2.76
CA GLU A 66 -22.06 -8.87 -1.43
C GLU A 66 -21.19 -9.69 -0.48
N GLN A 67 -20.59 -9.01 0.51
CA GLN A 67 -19.75 -9.60 1.56
C GLN A 67 -18.66 -10.56 1.03
N PRO A 68 -17.77 -10.10 0.11
CA PRO A 68 -16.78 -10.98 -0.49
C PRO A 68 -15.83 -11.56 0.56
N SER A 69 -15.46 -12.84 0.39
CA SER A 69 -14.40 -13.50 1.15
C SER A 69 -13.16 -13.61 0.28
N LEU A 70 -12.07 -13.03 0.77
CA LEU A 70 -10.82 -12.86 0.05
C LEU A 70 -9.67 -13.52 0.79
N SER A 71 -8.74 -14.09 0.06
CA SER A 71 -7.54 -14.67 0.66
C SER A 71 -6.58 -13.59 1.16
N ASP A 72 -5.83 -13.93 2.19
CA ASP A 72 -4.61 -13.23 2.52
C ASP A 72 -3.46 -13.70 1.61
N TYR A 73 -2.31 -13.07 1.71
CA TYR A 73 -1.13 -13.42 0.91
C TYR A 73 0.15 -13.38 1.75
N ASP A 74 1.11 -14.22 1.37
CA ASP A 74 2.44 -14.28 1.98
C ASP A 74 3.34 -13.21 1.34
N GLY A 75 3.54 -12.10 2.06
CA GLY A 75 4.31 -10.95 1.57
C GLY A 75 5.77 -11.29 1.24
N ASP A 76 6.43 -12.14 2.04
CA ASP A 76 7.82 -12.55 1.78
C ASP A 76 7.94 -13.34 0.48
N ARG A 77 7.02 -14.27 0.23
CA ARG A 77 6.99 -15.03 -1.02
C ARG A 77 6.71 -14.16 -2.24
N TRP A 78 5.81 -13.19 -2.10
CA TRP A 78 5.49 -12.26 -3.20
C TRP A 78 6.71 -11.41 -3.56
N VAL A 79 7.38 -10.83 -2.57
CA VAL A 79 8.61 -10.05 -2.78
C VAL A 79 9.70 -10.89 -3.43
N ALA A 80 9.87 -12.14 -2.99
CA ALA A 80 10.85 -13.07 -3.57
C ALA A 80 10.51 -13.43 -5.03
N LEU A 81 9.24 -13.73 -5.32
CA LEU A 81 8.79 -14.07 -6.68
C LEU A 81 8.96 -12.92 -7.67
N HIS A 82 8.67 -11.70 -7.25
CA HIS A 82 8.82 -10.49 -8.09
C HIS A 82 10.28 -10.05 -8.24
N ASN A 83 11.18 -10.54 -7.37
CA ASN A 83 12.61 -10.21 -7.40
C ASN A 83 12.88 -8.69 -7.48
N TYR A 84 12.23 -7.91 -6.63
CA TYR A 84 12.35 -6.45 -6.61
C TYR A 84 13.79 -5.98 -6.40
N GLN A 85 14.63 -6.79 -5.76
CA GLN A 85 16.05 -6.47 -5.59
C GLN A 85 16.79 -6.28 -6.91
N ALA A 86 16.40 -7.00 -7.96
CA ALA A 86 17.00 -6.89 -9.29
C ALA A 86 16.38 -5.79 -10.16
N MET A 87 15.27 -5.18 -9.75
CA MET A 87 14.64 -4.10 -10.53
C MET A 87 15.35 -2.77 -10.33
N GLU A 88 15.24 -1.89 -11.32
CA GLU A 88 15.65 -0.51 -11.19
C GLU A 88 14.77 0.23 -10.15
N TRP A 89 15.42 1.03 -9.26
CA TRP A 89 14.72 1.76 -8.20
C TRP A 89 13.58 2.64 -8.74
N ARG A 90 13.84 3.36 -9.83
CA ARG A 90 12.86 4.21 -10.49
C ARG A 90 11.66 3.42 -11.02
N GLU A 91 11.86 2.22 -11.51
CA GLU A 91 10.79 1.36 -11.99
C GLU A 91 9.86 0.92 -10.85
N ILE A 92 10.41 0.58 -9.69
CA ILE A 92 9.60 0.19 -8.53
C ILE A 92 8.77 1.39 -8.05
N ILE A 93 9.36 2.58 -8.00
CA ILE A 93 8.64 3.82 -7.63
C ILE A 93 7.47 4.06 -8.58
N GLU A 94 7.66 3.90 -9.88
CA GLU A 94 6.62 4.12 -10.88
C GLU A 94 5.50 3.07 -10.76
N ARG A 95 5.83 1.80 -10.55
CA ARG A 95 4.84 0.74 -10.30
C ARG A 95 4.00 1.06 -9.06
N TRP A 96 4.65 1.44 -7.96
CA TRP A 96 3.98 1.83 -6.73
C TRP A 96 3.03 3.02 -6.95
N ARG A 97 3.50 4.06 -7.64
CA ARG A 97 2.72 5.24 -7.95
C ARG A 97 1.47 4.92 -8.77
N VAL A 98 1.63 4.18 -9.86
CA VAL A 98 0.53 3.83 -10.77
C VAL A 98 -0.50 2.93 -10.08
N MET A 99 -0.06 1.92 -9.32
CA MET A 99 -0.97 1.04 -8.58
C MET A 99 -1.80 1.80 -7.54
N ASN A 100 -1.18 2.73 -6.81
CA ASN A 100 -1.90 3.55 -5.84
C ASN A 100 -2.82 4.58 -6.51
N GLN A 101 -2.46 5.12 -7.67
CA GLN A 101 -3.37 5.96 -8.45
C GLN A 101 -4.61 5.18 -8.90
N GLN A 102 -4.44 3.93 -9.33
CA GLN A 102 -5.56 3.05 -9.69
C GLN A 102 -6.46 2.77 -8.48
N LEU A 103 -5.87 2.52 -7.32
CA LEU A 103 -6.61 2.34 -6.06
C LEU A 103 -7.39 3.61 -5.68
N ILE A 104 -6.74 4.78 -5.75
CA ILE A 104 -7.37 6.07 -5.49
C ILE A 104 -8.56 6.30 -6.44
N GLN A 105 -8.44 5.93 -7.70
CA GLN A 105 -9.55 6.05 -8.66
C GLN A 105 -10.76 5.20 -8.22
N ALA A 106 -10.50 4.00 -7.70
CA ALA A 106 -11.56 3.10 -7.22
C ALA A 106 -12.30 3.63 -5.97
N ILE A 107 -11.67 4.50 -5.17
CA ILE A 107 -12.25 5.08 -3.95
C ILE A 107 -12.60 6.57 -4.07
N ASN A 108 -12.33 7.19 -5.21
CA ASN A 108 -12.43 8.65 -5.36
C ASN A 108 -13.87 9.17 -5.18
N SER A 109 -14.86 8.38 -5.57
CA SER A 109 -16.29 8.71 -5.47
C SER A 109 -17.03 7.84 -4.46
N ILE A 110 -16.30 7.24 -3.50
CA ILE A 110 -16.91 6.36 -2.51
C ILE A 110 -17.84 7.16 -1.58
N ALA A 111 -19.09 6.71 -1.48
CA ALA A 111 -20.03 7.30 -0.53
C ALA A 111 -19.72 6.85 0.90
N PRO A 112 -19.92 7.70 1.93
CA PRO A 112 -19.66 7.32 3.33
C PRO A 112 -20.33 5.99 3.75
N ARG A 113 -21.57 5.75 3.32
CA ARG A 113 -22.31 4.50 3.59
C ARG A 113 -21.62 3.25 3.00
N THR A 114 -20.84 3.40 1.93
CA THR A 114 -20.13 2.28 1.29
C THR A 114 -18.97 1.80 2.16
N LEU A 115 -18.44 2.65 3.03
CA LEU A 115 -17.38 2.29 3.99
C LEU A 115 -17.85 1.27 5.03
N GLU A 116 -19.15 1.15 5.25
CA GLU A 116 -19.74 0.15 6.17
C GLU A 116 -19.94 -1.23 5.51
N ARG A 117 -19.68 -1.36 4.21
CA ARG A 117 -19.80 -2.66 3.52
C ARG A 117 -18.80 -3.65 4.11
N LYS A 118 -19.31 -4.86 4.34
CA LYS A 118 -18.54 -5.95 4.98
C LYS A 118 -17.79 -6.77 3.95
N LEU A 119 -16.63 -7.26 4.34
CA LEU A 119 -15.83 -8.24 3.63
C LEU A 119 -15.06 -9.09 4.63
N THR A 120 -14.50 -10.19 4.15
CA THR A 120 -13.61 -11.05 4.95
C THR A 120 -12.26 -11.17 4.24
N VAL A 121 -11.16 -10.99 4.97
CA VAL A 121 -9.80 -11.17 4.45
C VAL A 121 -9.07 -12.17 5.32
N GLY A 122 -8.57 -13.25 4.72
CA GLY A 122 -7.87 -14.32 5.46
C GLY A 122 -8.68 -14.89 6.62
N GLY A 123 -10.02 -14.96 6.48
CA GLY A 123 -10.93 -15.41 7.54
C GLY A 123 -11.32 -14.34 8.56
N ASN A 124 -10.77 -13.12 8.50
CA ASN A 124 -11.06 -12.03 9.42
C ASN A 124 -12.14 -11.09 8.83
N PRO A 125 -13.33 -10.98 9.44
CA PRO A 125 -14.36 -10.05 9.00
C PRO A 125 -13.99 -8.60 9.35
N MET A 126 -14.26 -7.69 8.40
CA MET A 126 -14.04 -6.26 8.60
C MET A 126 -14.98 -5.44 7.73
N THR A 127 -14.98 -4.13 7.89
CA THR A 127 -15.63 -3.20 6.96
C THR A 127 -14.61 -2.65 5.95
N LEU A 128 -15.11 -2.14 4.82
CA LEU A 128 -14.25 -1.46 3.85
C LEU A 128 -13.51 -0.26 4.47
N GLY A 129 -14.15 0.45 5.39
CA GLY A 129 -13.52 1.54 6.13
C GLY A 129 -12.33 1.08 6.98
N VAL A 130 -12.45 -0.05 7.67
CA VAL A 130 -11.35 -0.66 8.43
C VAL A 130 -10.22 -1.06 7.48
N LEU A 131 -10.53 -1.74 6.38
CA LEU A 131 -9.54 -2.12 5.37
C LEU A 131 -8.72 -0.92 4.87
N LEU A 132 -9.38 0.21 4.59
CA LEU A 132 -8.69 1.43 4.12
C LEU A 132 -7.80 2.06 5.19
N ASN A 133 -8.22 2.06 6.46
CA ASN A 133 -7.38 2.51 7.56
C ASN A 133 -6.14 1.63 7.70
N ASP A 134 -6.33 0.31 7.75
CA ASP A 134 -5.25 -0.66 7.86
C ASP A 134 -4.25 -0.54 6.69
N TYR A 135 -4.76 -0.32 5.48
CA TYR A 135 -3.92 -0.09 4.31
C TYR A 135 -3.03 1.14 4.45
N VAL A 136 -3.57 2.27 4.90
CA VAL A 136 -2.80 3.51 5.10
C VAL A 136 -1.78 3.35 6.22
N ASP A 137 -2.14 2.71 7.31
CA ASP A 137 -1.23 2.46 8.44
C ASP A 137 -0.07 1.53 8.03
N HIS A 138 -0.36 0.48 7.27
CA HIS A 138 0.63 -0.42 6.69
C HIS A 138 1.57 0.31 5.72
N LEU A 139 1.02 1.15 4.85
CA LEU A 139 1.79 1.98 3.93
C LEU A 139 2.77 2.91 4.68
N LEU A 140 2.30 3.61 5.69
CA LEU A 140 3.12 4.51 6.52
C LEU A 140 4.21 3.74 7.28
N HIS A 141 3.90 2.54 7.77
CA HIS A 141 4.87 1.68 8.45
C HIS A 141 6.06 1.35 7.55
N HIS A 142 5.82 0.87 6.35
CA HIS A 142 6.89 0.51 5.41
C HIS A 142 7.63 1.72 4.81
N LEU A 143 6.93 2.85 4.59
CA LEU A 143 7.62 4.10 4.20
C LEU A 143 8.61 4.58 5.25
N ARG A 144 8.32 4.40 6.55
CA ARG A 144 9.30 4.67 7.63
C ARG A 144 10.51 3.75 7.56
N HIS A 145 10.35 2.47 7.24
CA HIS A 145 11.48 1.56 7.01
C HIS A 145 12.36 2.01 5.83
N ILE A 146 11.76 2.61 4.81
CA ILE A 146 12.48 3.21 3.69
C ILE A 146 13.23 4.49 4.11
N GLY A 147 12.81 5.13 5.21
CA GLY A 147 13.36 6.38 5.72
C GLY A 147 12.51 7.61 5.40
N ILE A 148 11.23 7.42 5.06
CA ILE A 148 10.29 8.50 4.78
C ILE A 148 9.23 8.52 5.89
N ASP A 149 9.21 9.61 6.67
CA ASP A 149 8.21 9.83 7.70
C ASP A 149 7.23 10.93 7.28
N PHE A 150 5.96 10.57 7.24
CA PHE A 150 4.85 11.46 6.92
C PHE A 150 4.18 12.06 8.16
N ALA A 151 4.44 11.56 9.37
CA ALA A 151 3.74 12.01 10.58
C ALA A 151 3.74 13.54 10.78
N PRO A 152 4.83 14.29 10.48
CA PRO A 152 4.83 15.74 10.58
C PRO A 152 4.13 16.46 9.40
N ARG A 153 3.70 15.74 8.37
CA ARG A 153 3.22 16.28 7.09
C ARG A 153 1.75 15.99 6.84
N LEU A 154 1.12 15.19 7.70
CA LEU A 154 -0.29 14.81 7.66
C LEU A 154 -1.08 15.58 8.73
#